data_0be4dfcfbfa28308c72a3dd00281c9de
#
_entry.id   0be4dfcfbfa28308c72a3dd00281c9de
#
_cell.length_a   1.000
_cell.length_b   1.000
_cell.length_c   1.000
_cell.angle_alpha   90.00
_cell.angle_beta   90.00
_cell.angle_gamma   90.00
#
_symmetry.space_group_name_H-M   'P 1'
#
loop_
_entity.id
_entity.type
_entity.pdbx_description
1 polymer ?
#
loop_
_entity_poly.entity_id
_entity_poly.type
_entity_poly.pdbx_seq_one_letter_code
_entity_poly.pdbx_strand_id
1 'polypeptide(L)'
;MKETVTMLNQQYVVPEGLQPYQGVTANSPWLASETEKRRRKICDSLEEAIRRSGLKNGMTISFHHAFRGGDKVVNMVMAKLAEMGFRDLTLASSSLIDAHWPLIEHIKNGVVRQIYTSGLRGKLGEEISAGLMENPVQIHSHGGRVKLIQSGELNIDVAFLGVPCCDEFGNANGFSGKSRCGSLGYAQVDAQYAKCVVLLTEEWVEFPNYPASIAQDQVDLIVQVDEVGDPEKITAGAIRLSSNPRELLIARQAANVIEHSGYFCDGFSLQTGTGGASLAVTRFLEDKMRRHNITASFGLGGITGTMVDLHEKGLIKALLDTQSFDGDAARSLAQNPHHIEISTNQYANPASKGAACERLNVVMLSALEIDVNFNVNVMTGSNGVLRGASGGHSDTAAGADLTIITAPLVRGRIPCVVEKVLTTVTPGASVDVLVTDHGIAVNPAHQDLLDNLRAAGVALTTIEQLQQRAEQLTGKPQPIEFTDRVVAVVRYRDGSVIDVIRQVKG
;
A
#
# COMPACT_ATOMS: atom_id res chain seq x y z
N MET A 1 -34.79 40.58 25.36
CA MET A 1 -34.42 40.63 26.80
C MET A 1 -32.94 40.30 26.90
N LYS A 2 -32.17 41.09 27.66
CA LYS A 2 -30.76 40.75 27.92
C LYS A 2 -30.75 39.60 28.93
N GLU A 3 -30.18 38.46 28.54
CA GLU A 3 -30.02 37.34 29.45
C GLU A 3 -28.92 37.64 30.48
N THR A 4 -29.17 37.31 31.72
CA THR A 4 -28.22 37.49 32.82
C THR A 4 -27.86 36.13 33.42
N VAL A 5 -26.61 35.99 33.76
CA VAL A 5 -26.09 34.78 34.45
C VAL A 5 -25.52 35.19 35.81
N THR A 6 -25.78 34.40 36.83
CA THR A 6 -25.22 34.60 38.17
C THR A 6 -24.05 33.68 38.36
N MET A 7 -22.85 34.24 38.55
CA MET A 7 -21.65 33.53 38.90
C MET A 7 -21.02 34.16 40.14
N LEU A 8 -20.59 33.38 41.10
CA LEU A 8 -19.94 33.84 42.33
C LEU A 8 -20.71 34.98 43.04
N ASN A 9 -22.04 34.83 43.12
CA ASN A 9 -22.97 35.84 43.71
C ASN A 9 -23.02 37.20 43.01
N GLN A 10 -22.55 37.31 41.76
CA GLN A 10 -22.68 38.51 40.93
C GLN A 10 -23.47 38.19 39.67
N GLN A 11 -24.26 39.16 39.23
CA GLN A 11 -25.00 39.07 37.97
C GLN A 11 -24.21 39.71 36.83
N TYR A 12 -24.05 38.98 35.77
CA TYR A 12 -23.38 39.42 34.53
C TYR A 12 -24.38 39.43 33.38
N VAL A 13 -24.34 40.49 32.60
CA VAL A 13 -25.09 40.55 31.34
C VAL A 13 -24.31 39.81 30.27
N VAL A 14 -24.90 38.78 29.69
CA VAL A 14 -24.31 38.04 28.59
C VAL A 14 -24.34 38.89 27.33
N PRO A 15 -23.21 39.09 26.63
CA PRO A 15 -23.18 39.80 25.35
C PRO A 15 -24.11 39.17 24.32
N GLU A 16 -24.64 40.02 23.43
CA GLU A 16 -25.53 39.56 22.35
C GLU A 16 -24.84 38.53 21.46
N GLY A 17 -25.52 37.42 21.16
CA GLY A 17 -25.00 36.30 20.37
C GLY A 17 -24.23 35.21 21.16
N LEU A 18 -24.00 35.41 22.49
CA LEU A 18 -23.43 34.40 23.36
C LEU A 18 -24.52 33.76 24.23
N GLN A 19 -24.30 32.49 24.59
CA GLN A 19 -25.21 31.77 25.49
C GLN A 19 -24.71 31.85 26.94
N PRO A 20 -25.60 32.09 27.93
CA PRO A 20 -25.20 32.09 29.33
C PRO A 20 -24.79 30.67 29.77
N TYR A 21 -23.80 30.61 30.65
CA TYR A 21 -23.42 29.36 31.30
C TYR A 21 -24.56 28.81 32.16
N GLN A 22 -25.00 27.59 31.86
CA GLN A 22 -26.13 26.95 32.54
C GLN A 22 -25.76 26.01 33.69
N GLY A 23 -24.47 25.97 34.03
CA GLY A 23 -23.93 25.04 35.02
C GLY A 23 -23.63 23.66 34.45
N VAL A 24 -22.70 22.94 35.08
CA VAL A 24 -22.43 21.54 34.80
C VAL A 24 -23.07 20.71 35.89
N THR A 25 -24.15 20.01 35.57
CA THR A 25 -24.80 19.05 36.48
C THR A 25 -24.64 17.65 35.91
N ALA A 26 -24.82 16.63 36.75
CA ALA A 26 -24.83 15.23 36.30
C ALA A 26 -25.88 14.95 35.20
N ASN A 27 -26.87 15.81 35.07
CA ASN A 27 -27.94 15.76 34.07
C ASN A 27 -27.77 16.84 32.97
N SER A 28 -26.60 17.48 32.89
CA SER A 28 -26.43 18.53 31.86
C SER A 28 -26.51 17.87 30.45
N PRO A 29 -27.10 18.59 29.48
CA PRO A 29 -27.16 18.09 28.09
C PRO A 29 -25.79 17.73 27.51
N TRP A 30 -24.72 18.34 28.04
CA TRP A 30 -23.33 18.02 27.66
C TRP A 30 -22.93 16.62 28.08
N LEU A 31 -23.13 16.23 29.36
CA LEU A 31 -22.78 14.88 29.83
C LEU A 31 -23.70 13.82 29.23
N ALA A 32 -25.00 14.13 29.06
CA ALA A 32 -25.94 13.26 28.35
C ALA A 32 -25.52 13.06 26.88
N SER A 33 -25.13 14.13 26.19
CA SER A 33 -24.71 14.06 24.79
C SER A 33 -23.40 13.27 24.59
N GLU A 34 -22.49 13.36 25.54
CA GLU A 34 -21.23 12.58 25.51
C GLU A 34 -21.49 11.08 25.72
N THR A 35 -22.31 10.71 26.71
CA THR A 35 -22.73 9.32 26.94
C THR A 35 -23.57 8.78 25.79
N GLU A 36 -24.44 9.60 25.21
CA GLU A 36 -25.20 9.24 24.01
C GLU A 36 -24.30 9.09 22.77
N LYS A 37 -23.29 9.95 22.60
CA LYS A 37 -22.30 9.80 21.50
C LYS A 37 -21.54 8.49 21.60
N ARG A 38 -21.13 8.06 22.80
CA ARG A 38 -20.50 6.76 23.03
C ARG A 38 -21.42 5.60 22.66
N ARG A 39 -22.66 5.62 23.15
CA ARG A 39 -23.67 4.61 22.79
C ARG A 39 -24.07 4.65 21.33
N ARG A 40 -23.91 5.82 20.67
CA ARG A 40 -24.21 5.98 19.26
C ARG A 40 -23.14 5.42 18.33
N LYS A 41 -21.89 5.27 18.78
CA LYS A 41 -20.84 4.66 17.93
C LYS A 41 -21.05 3.16 17.73
N ILE A 42 -21.42 2.43 18.76
CA ILE A 42 -21.58 0.98 18.72
C ILE A 42 -22.87 0.63 17.99
N CYS A 43 -22.75 -0.29 17.06
CA CYS A 43 -23.85 -0.86 16.27
C CYS A 43 -24.02 -2.34 16.60
N ASP A 44 -25.27 -2.81 16.69
CA ASP A 44 -25.57 -4.21 17.00
C ASP A 44 -25.34 -5.15 15.81
N SER A 45 -25.25 -4.59 14.60
CA SER A 45 -25.01 -5.37 13.37
C SER A 45 -24.36 -4.54 12.26
N LEU A 46 -23.76 -5.22 11.29
CA LEU A 46 -23.23 -4.59 10.09
C LEU A 46 -24.33 -3.88 9.28
N GLU A 47 -25.54 -4.43 9.24
CA GLU A 47 -26.68 -3.80 8.59
C GLU A 47 -27.05 -2.46 9.25
N GLU A 48 -27.05 -2.41 10.58
CA GLU A 48 -27.26 -1.14 11.32
C GLU A 48 -26.17 -0.14 11.02
N ALA A 49 -24.90 -0.55 11.06
CA ALA A 49 -23.77 0.32 10.74
C ALA A 49 -23.87 0.90 9.32
N ILE A 50 -24.22 0.09 8.34
CA ILE A 50 -24.45 0.52 6.94
C ILE A 50 -25.61 1.53 6.88
N ARG A 51 -26.75 1.28 7.54
CA ARG A 51 -27.88 2.23 7.56
C ARG A 51 -27.51 3.55 8.21
N ARG A 52 -26.81 3.49 9.34
CA ARG A 52 -26.40 4.68 10.11
C ARG A 52 -25.29 5.48 9.44
N SER A 53 -24.46 4.86 8.61
CA SER A 53 -23.42 5.57 7.84
C SER A 53 -23.97 6.54 6.80
N GLY A 54 -25.27 6.46 6.50
CA GLY A 54 -25.90 7.27 5.48
C GLY A 54 -25.51 6.90 4.05
N LEU A 55 -24.91 5.73 3.85
CA LEU A 55 -24.53 5.23 2.51
C LEU A 55 -25.75 5.18 1.57
N LYS A 56 -25.53 5.62 0.32
CA LYS A 56 -26.53 5.62 -0.75
C LYS A 56 -25.93 5.06 -2.03
N ASN A 57 -26.80 4.65 -2.95
CA ASN A 57 -26.37 4.26 -4.30
C ASN A 57 -25.55 5.38 -4.96
N GLY A 58 -24.52 5.00 -5.72
CA GLY A 58 -23.60 5.91 -6.37
C GLY A 58 -22.45 6.46 -5.50
N MET A 59 -22.50 6.23 -4.19
CA MET A 59 -21.45 6.68 -3.26
C MET A 59 -20.18 5.83 -3.34
N THR A 60 -19.09 6.39 -2.82
CA THR A 60 -17.78 5.73 -2.75
C THR A 60 -17.57 5.10 -1.39
N ILE A 61 -17.23 3.81 -1.40
CA ILE A 61 -16.81 3.04 -0.23
C ILE A 61 -15.34 2.68 -0.32
N SER A 62 -14.66 2.62 0.83
CA SER A 62 -13.23 2.27 0.84
C SER A 62 -12.89 1.14 1.80
N PHE A 63 -11.77 0.48 1.49
CA PHE A 63 -11.18 -0.61 2.25
C PHE A 63 -9.65 -0.53 2.21
N HIS A 64 -9.00 -1.03 3.26
CA HIS A 64 -7.55 -1.25 3.26
C HIS A 64 -7.21 -2.73 3.04
N HIS A 65 -5.94 -3.02 2.71
CA HIS A 65 -5.46 -4.38 2.45
C HIS A 65 -4.42 -4.89 3.47
N ALA A 66 -4.45 -4.37 4.70
CA ALA A 66 -3.50 -4.78 5.74
C ALA A 66 -3.59 -6.28 6.10
N PHE A 67 -4.77 -6.88 5.96
CA PHE A 67 -4.98 -8.32 6.20
C PHE A 67 -4.45 -9.22 5.07
N ARG A 68 -3.96 -8.64 3.97
CA ARG A 68 -3.34 -9.40 2.86
C ARG A 68 -4.24 -10.53 2.36
N GLY A 69 -3.68 -11.72 2.10
CA GLY A 69 -4.43 -12.91 1.65
C GLY A 69 -5.48 -13.44 2.63
N GLY A 70 -5.46 -12.95 3.86
CA GLY A 70 -6.41 -13.30 4.91
C GLY A 70 -7.64 -12.39 5.01
N ASP A 71 -7.75 -11.33 4.19
CA ASP A 71 -8.86 -10.36 4.29
C ASP A 71 -10.23 -11.04 4.15
N LYS A 72 -11.14 -10.73 5.08
CA LYS A 72 -12.55 -11.14 5.06
C LYS A 72 -13.50 -9.95 4.98
N VAL A 73 -13.02 -8.72 5.24
CA VAL A 73 -13.85 -7.52 5.39
C VAL A 73 -14.49 -7.11 4.08
N VAL A 74 -13.72 -7.05 2.98
CA VAL A 74 -14.25 -6.66 1.67
C VAL A 74 -15.43 -7.55 1.26
N ASN A 75 -15.24 -8.86 1.32
CA ASN A 75 -16.29 -9.81 0.90
C ASN A 75 -17.50 -9.76 1.82
N MET A 76 -17.31 -9.63 3.14
CA MET A 76 -18.40 -9.54 4.13
C MET A 76 -19.26 -8.30 3.89
N VAL A 77 -18.62 -7.13 3.78
CA VAL A 77 -19.36 -5.88 3.57
C VAL A 77 -20.05 -5.85 2.21
N MET A 78 -19.38 -6.31 1.16
CA MET A 78 -19.96 -6.34 -0.19
C MET A 78 -21.14 -7.28 -0.31
N ALA A 79 -21.09 -8.45 0.36
CA ALA A 79 -22.22 -9.38 0.41
C ALA A 79 -23.43 -8.73 1.13
N LYS A 80 -23.20 -8.04 2.26
CA LYS A 80 -24.27 -7.36 3.00
C LYS A 80 -24.84 -6.19 2.20
N LEU A 81 -24.02 -5.40 1.51
CA LEU A 81 -24.49 -4.31 0.64
C LEU A 81 -25.34 -4.84 -0.52
N ALA A 82 -24.95 -5.97 -1.13
CA ALA A 82 -25.74 -6.61 -2.18
C ALA A 82 -27.09 -7.13 -1.64
N GLU A 83 -27.10 -7.78 -0.47
CA GLU A 83 -28.31 -8.24 0.23
C GLU A 83 -29.26 -7.07 0.53
N MET A 84 -28.72 -5.93 0.96
CA MET A 84 -29.50 -4.70 1.25
C MET A 84 -29.97 -3.97 -0.02
N GLY A 85 -29.59 -4.42 -1.20
CA GLY A 85 -30.05 -3.87 -2.48
C GLY A 85 -29.26 -2.65 -2.99
N PHE A 86 -28.06 -2.37 -2.46
CA PHE A 86 -27.23 -1.29 -2.96
C PHE A 86 -26.78 -1.50 -4.41
N ARG A 87 -26.62 -0.39 -5.14
CA ARG A 87 -26.24 -0.35 -6.55
C ARG A 87 -25.28 0.81 -6.85
N ASP A 88 -24.56 0.70 -7.96
CA ASP A 88 -23.76 1.74 -8.57
C ASP A 88 -22.61 2.28 -7.67
N LEU A 89 -22.14 1.50 -6.72
CA LEU A 89 -21.10 1.92 -5.79
C LEU A 89 -19.73 2.06 -6.49
N THR A 90 -18.96 3.04 -6.05
CA THR A 90 -17.54 3.13 -6.34
C THR A 90 -16.75 2.45 -5.24
N LEU A 91 -15.93 1.46 -5.60
CA LEU A 91 -15.05 0.73 -4.68
C LEU A 91 -13.64 1.32 -4.72
N ALA A 92 -13.20 1.96 -3.64
CA ALA A 92 -11.89 2.59 -3.49
C ALA A 92 -10.99 1.77 -2.53
N SER A 93 -10.62 0.55 -2.91
CA SER A 93 -9.73 -0.28 -2.11
C SER A 93 -8.26 0.08 -2.34
N SER A 94 -7.46 0.13 -1.27
CA SER A 94 -6.02 0.38 -1.37
C SER A 94 -5.28 -0.68 -2.21
N SER A 95 -5.74 -1.94 -2.23
CA SER A 95 -5.35 -2.98 -3.20
C SER A 95 -6.39 -4.12 -3.20
N LEU A 96 -6.59 -4.77 -4.34
CA LEU A 96 -7.43 -5.95 -4.49
C LEU A 96 -6.56 -7.18 -4.80
N ILE A 97 -6.84 -8.28 -4.12
CA ILE A 97 -6.08 -9.51 -4.14
C ILE A 97 -6.96 -10.70 -4.55
N ASP A 98 -6.37 -11.88 -4.67
CA ASP A 98 -7.07 -13.10 -5.11
C ASP A 98 -8.29 -13.46 -4.23
N ALA A 99 -8.24 -13.16 -2.92
CA ALA A 99 -9.35 -13.41 -2.00
C ALA A 99 -10.63 -12.63 -2.36
N HIS A 100 -10.52 -11.55 -3.13
CA HIS A 100 -11.63 -10.67 -3.50
C HIS A 100 -12.33 -11.07 -4.81
N TRP A 101 -12.09 -12.28 -5.32
CA TRP A 101 -12.77 -12.78 -6.52
C TRP A 101 -14.31 -12.73 -6.48
N PRO A 102 -15.01 -12.80 -5.31
CA PRO A 102 -16.46 -12.66 -5.26
C PRO A 102 -16.98 -11.31 -5.78
N LEU A 103 -16.13 -10.27 -5.83
CA LEU A 103 -16.49 -8.99 -6.45
C LEU A 103 -16.96 -9.11 -7.89
N ILE A 104 -16.57 -10.17 -8.61
CA ILE A 104 -17.03 -10.45 -9.98
C ILE A 104 -18.56 -10.49 -10.04
N GLU A 105 -19.23 -11.17 -9.11
CA GLU A 105 -20.69 -11.25 -9.08
C GLU A 105 -21.32 -9.91 -8.67
N HIS A 106 -20.69 -9.16 -7.77
CA HIS A 106 -21.16 -7.83 -7.40
C HIS A 106 -21.06 -6.82 -8.55
N ILE A 107 -20.05 -6.95 -9.41
CA ILE A 107 -19.92 -6.14 -10.63
C ILE A 107 -21.00 -6.54 -11.63
N LYS A 108 -21.17 -7.84 -11.92
CA LYS A 108 -22.21 -8.33 -12.86
C LYS A 108 -23.62 -7.93 -12.44
N ASN A 109 -23.88 -7.90 -11.14
CA ASN A 109 -25.17 -7.52 -10.58
C ASN A 109 -25.34 -6.00 -10.39
N GLY A 110 -24.38 -5.18 -10.82
CA GLY A 110 -24.47 -3.72 -10.78
C GLY A 110 -24.35 -3.12 -9.36
N VAL A 111 -23.83 -3.87 -8.39
CA VAL A 111 -23.52 -3.33 -7.06
C VAL A 111 -22.29 -2.43 -7.13
N VAL A 112 -21.26 -2.84 -7.88
CA VAL A 112 -20.03 -2.08 -8.12
C VAL A 112 -20.02 -1.59 -9.56
N ARG A 113 -19.90 -0.27 -9.74
CA ARG A 113 -19.82 0.39 -11.04
C ARG A 113 -18.40 0.84 -11.40
N GLN A 114 -17.62 1.26 -10.40
CA GLN A 114 -16.28 1.82 -10.60
C GLN A 114 -15.33 1.24 -9.55
N ILE A 115 -14.07 1.01 -9.95
CA ILE A 115 -13.01 0.56 -9.03
C ILE A 115 -11.82 1.53 -9.11
N TYR A 116 -11.31 1.94 -7.94
CA TYR A 116 -10.03 2.57 -7.71
C TYR A 116 -9.19 1.62 -6.85
N THR A 117 -7.98 1.27 -7.31
CA THR A 117 -7.11 0.32 -6.59
C THR A 117 -5.65 0.48 -7.01
N SER A 118 -4.71 0.02 -6.19
CA SER A 118 -3.30 -0.04 -6.62
C SER A 118 -2.97 -1.32 -7.40
N GLY A 119 -3.83 -2.32 -7.39
CA GLY A 119 -3.57 -3.58 -8.06
C GLY A 119 -4.78 -4.49 -8.15
N LEU A 120 -4.70 -5.39 -9.12
CA LEU A 120 -5.68 -6.43 -9.41
C LEU A 120 -4.95 -7.73 -9.71
N ARG A 121 -5.37 -8.81 -9.04
CA ARG A 121 -4.74 -10.12 -9.18
C ARG A 121 -5.79 -11.21 -9.33
N GLY A 122 -5.31 -12.38 -9.78
CA GLY A 122 -6.11 -13.59 -9.91
C GLY A 122 -7.32 -13.44 -10.82
N LYS A 123 -8.37 -14.19 -10.50
CA LYS A 123 -9.58 -14.27 -11.32
C LYS A 123 -10.26 -12.92 -11.57
N LEU A 124 -10.25 -12.02 -10.58
CA LEU A 124 -10.83 -10.67 -10.74
C LEU A 124 -10.06 -9.86 -11.79
N GLY A 125 -8.72 -9.92 -11.78
CA GLY A 125 -7.88 -9.26 -12.79
C GLY A 125 -8.10 -9.82 -14.19
N GLU A 126 -8.26 -11.13 -14.32
CA GLU A 126 -8.55 -11.83 -15.58
C GLU A 126 -9.90 -11.38 -16.18
N GLU A 127 -10.96 -11.41 -15.38
CA GLU A 127 -12.31 -11.02 -15.82
C GLU A 127 -12.38 -9.52 -16.19
N ILE A 128 -11.71 -8.64 -15.43
CA ILE A 128 -11.61 -7.21 -15.76
C ILE A 128 -10.85 -7.03 -17.10
N SER A 129 -9.76 -7.77 -17.30
CA SER A 129 -9.02 -7.74 -18.58
C SER A 129 -9.85 -8.24 -19.75
N ALA A 130 -10.80 -9.15 -19.51
CA ALA A 130 -11.76 -9.62 -20.49
C ALA A 130 -12.92 -8.64 -20.74
N GLY A 131 -12.96 -7.50 -20.00
CA GLY A 131 -13.96 -6.46 -20.20
C GLY A 131 -15.18 -6.55 -19.30
N LEU A 132 -15.05 -7.16 -18.10
CA LEU A 132 -16.14 -7.29 -17.12
C LEU A 132 -16.78 -5.94 -16.76
N MET A 133 -15.99 -4.89 -16.59
CA MET A 133 -16.48 -3.58 -16.19
C MET A 133 -16.77 -2.68 -17.40
N GLU A 134 -17.84 -1.91 -17.32
CA GLU A 134 -18.16 -0.88 -18.32
C GLU A 134 -17.15 0.28 -18.24
N ASN A 135 -16.91 0.78 -17.03
CA ASN A 135 -15.92 1.84 -16.79
C ASN A 135 -14.53 1.25 -16.55
N PRO A 136 -13.47 1.82 -17.13
CA PRO A 136 -12.12 1.35 -16.90
C PRO A 136 -11.72 1.52 -15.43
N VAL A 137 -11.07 0.50 -14.87
CA VAL A 137 -10.52 0.56 -13.50
C VAL A 137 -9.45 1.63 -13.41
N GLN A 138 -9.46 2.43 -12.34
CA GLN A 138 -8.43 3.42 -12.05
C GLN A 138 -7.35 2.78 -11.19
N ILE A 139 -6.16 2.60 -11.76
CA ILE A 139 -5.00 2.05 -11.06
C ILE A 139 -4.07 3.21 -10.67
N HIS A 140 -3.74 3.30 -9.40
CA HIS A 140 -2.89 4.35 -8.83
C HIS A 140 -1.75 3.73 -8.02
N SER A 141 -0.68 4.49 -7.76
CA SER A 141 0.32 4.12 -6.77
C SER A 141 -0.23 4.33 -5.33
N HIS A 142 0.50 3.86 -4.33
CA HIS A 142 0.11 4.06 -2.94
C HIS A 142 0.09 5.55 -2.57
N GLY A 143 1.15 6.29 -2.89
CA GLY A 143 1.21 7.73 -2.68
C GLY A 143 0.23 8.50 -3.56
N GLY A 144 0.06 8.07 -4.82
CA GLY A 144 -0.91 8.64 -5.75
C GLY A 144 -2.35 8.52 -5.25
N ARG A 145 -2.74 7.41 -4.61
CA ARG A 145 -4.06 7.28 -3.98
C ARG A 145 -4.30 8.36 -2.92
N VAL A 146 -3.31 8.58 -2.06
CA VAL A 146 -3.42 9.61 -1.01
C VAL A 146 -3.58 10.99 -1.63
N LYS A 147 -2.80 11.30 -2.66
CA LYS A 147 -2.92 12.56 -3.40
C LYS A 147 -4.31 12.73 -4.00
N LEU A 148 -4.90 11.68 -4.62
CA LEU A 148 -6.27 11.73 -5.16
C LEU A 148 -7.32 12.00 -4.08
N ILE A 149 -7.18 11.40 -2.90
CA ILE A 149 -8.07 11.63 -1.76
C ILE A 149 -7.93 13.07 -1.26
N GLN A 150 -6.72 13.56 -1.03
CA GLN A 150 -6.48 14.91 -0.51
C GLN A 150 -6.89 16.01 -1.49
N SER A 151 -6.76 15.78 -2.80
CA SER A 151 -7.18 16.75 -3.82
C SER A 151 -8.69 16.77 -4.04
N GLY A 152 -9.44 15.82 -3.48
CA GLY A 152 -10.86 15.66 -3.71
C GLY A 152 -11.24 15.01 -5.04
N GLU A 153 -10.27 14.49 -5.81
CA GLU A 153 -10.56 13.69 -7.01
C GLU A 153 -11.18 12.33 -6.63
N LEU A 154 -10.80 11.78 -5.48
CA LEU A 154 -11.37 10.58 -4.91
C LEU A 154 -11.95 10.90 -3.53
N ASN A 155 -13.24 11.16 -3.48
CA ASN A 155 -13.96 11.42 -2.23
C ASN A 155 -14.50 10.10 -1.67
N ILE A 156 -14.11 9.75 -0.44
CA ILE A 156 -14.60 8.57 0.27
C ILE A 156 -15.83 8.97 1.09
N ASP A 157 -16.98 8.39 0.77
CA ASP A 157 -18.21 8.66 1.54
C ASP A 157 -18.25 7.80 2.80
N VAL A 158 -17.94 6.50 2.69
CA VAL A 158 -17.87 5.58 3.84
C VAL A 158 -16.62 4.72 3.76
N ALA A 159 -15.79 4.76 4.79
CA ALA A 159 -14.66 3.86 4.95
C ALA A 159 -15.06 2.69 5.86
N PHE A 160 -15.01 1.47 5.36
CA PHE A 160 -15.19 0.24 6.13
C PHE A 160 -13.80 -0.32 6.49
N LEU A 161 -13.37 -0.07 7.71
CA LEU A 161 -12.01 -0.37 8.15
C LEU A 161 -12.03 -1.55 9.12
N GLY A 162 -11.53 -2.71 8.66
CA GLY A 162 -11.33 -3.86 9.52
C GLY A 162 -10.16 -3.63 10.47
N VAL A 163 -10.33 -3.95 11.74
CA VAL A 163 -9.29 -3.89 12.76
C VAL A 163 -9.36 -5.14 13.64
N PRO A 164 -8.22 -5.72 14.04
CA PRO A 164 -8.25 -6.91 14.88
C PRO A 164 -8.83 -6.64 16.28
N CYS A 165 -8.66 -5.42 16.80
CA CYS A 165 -9.26 -5.00 18.07
C CYS A 165 -9.48 -3.49 18.13
N CYS A 166 -10.45 -3.06 18.95
CA CYS A 166 -10.63 -1.67 19.35
C CYS A 166 -11.26 -1.57 20.76
N ASP A 167 -11.16 -0.39 21.38
CA ASP A 167 -11.94 -0.07 22.58
C ASP A 167 -13.33 0.52 22.23
N GLU A 168 -14.17 0.76 23.24
CA GLU A 168 -15.53 1.26 23.06
C GLU A 168 -15.61 2.68 22.51
N PHE A 169 -14.50 3.42 22.47
CA PHE A 169 -14.40 4.73 21.85
C PHE A 169 -13.95 4.67 20.40
N GLY A 170 -13.39 3.52 19.98
CA GLY A 170 -12.88 3.30 18.62
C GLY A 170 -11.38 3.54 18.46
N ASN A 171 -10.60 3.60 19.55
CA ASN A 171 -9.15 3.53 19.39
C ASN A 171 -8.76 2.13 18.92
N ALA A 172 -8.16 2.03 17.75
CA ALA A 172 -7.87 0.77 17.10
C ALA A 172 -6.41 0.70 16.62
N ASN A 173 -5.84 -0.49 16.64
CA ASN A 173 -4.53 -0.77 16.05
C ASN A 173 -4.49 -2.14 15.39
N GLY A 174 -3.43 -2.42 14.63
CA GLY A 174 -3.26 -3.68 13.91
C GLY A 174 -2.31 -4.67 14.58
N PHE A 175 -1.71 -4.36 15.72
CA PHE A 175 -0.68 -5.19 16.38
C PHE A 175 -1.16 -5.97 17.60
N SER A 176 -2.42 -5.81 17.99
CA SER A 176 -3.09 -6.60 19.03
C SER A 176 -4.25 -7.40 18.43
N GLY A 177 -4.84 -8.32 19.18
CA GLY A 177 -5.96 -9.16 18.76
C GLY A 177 -5.56 -10.40 17.94
N LYS A 178 -6.57 -11.22 17.60
CA LYS A 178 -6.42 -12.52 16.92
C LYS A 178 -5.89 -12.37 15.49
N SER A 179 -6.48 -11.46 14.72
CA SER A 179 -6.11 -11.21 13.31
C SER A 179 -5.05 -10.11 13.17
N ARG A 180 -4.03 -10.12 14.04
CA ARG A 180 -2.94 -9.12 13.99
C ARG A 180 -2.35 -9.03 12.60
N CYS A 181 -2.40 -7.84 12.02
CA CYS A 181 -1.88 -7.56 10.68
C CYS A 181 -0.69 -6.60 10.65
N GLY A 182 -0.34 -6.01 11.80
CA GLY A 182 0.71 -4.99 11.92
C GLY A 182 0.21 -3.59 11.57
N SER A 183 0.98 -2.85 10.79
CA SER A 183 0.67 -1.47 10.44
C SER A 183 -0.64 -1.32 9.66
N LEU A 184 -1.43 -0.32 10.04
CA LEU A 184 -2.66 0.13 9.37
C LEU A 184 -2.45 1.42 8.55
N GLY A 185 -1.25 1.65 8.05
CA GLY A 185 -0.86 2.90 7.39
C GLY A 185 -1.77 3.36 6.25
N TYR A 186 -2.44 2.43 5.55
CA TYR A 186 -3.45 2.76 4.53
C TYR A 186 -4.78 3.18 5.16
N ALA A 187 -5.21 2.47 6.21
CA ALA A 187 -6.46 2.76 6.91
C ALA A 187 -6.43 4.13 7.59
N GLN A 188 -5.28 4.58 8.08
CA GLN A 188 -5.11 5.91 8.69
C GLN A 188 -5.54 7.04 7.75
N VAL A 189 -5.22 6.93 6.45
CA VAL A 189 -5.60 7.94 5.45
C VAL A 189 -7.11 7.91 5.24
N ASP A 190 -7.69 6.72 5.11
CA ASP A 190 -9.14 6.60 4.91
C ASP A 190 -9.89 7.09 6.14
N ALA A 191 -9.42 6.79 7.36
CA ALA A 191 -9.99 7.30 8.61
C ALA A 191 -9.93 8.83 8.70
N GLN A 192 -8.87 9.44 8.18
CA GLN A 192 -8.69 10.89 8.22
C GLN A 192 -9.59 11.65 7.24
N TYR A 193 -9.89 11.06 6.07
CA TYR A 193 -10.52 11.79 4.96
C TYR A 193 -11.92 11.31 4.57
N ALA A 194 -12.35 10.13 5.02
CA ALA A 194 -13.71 9.66 4.77
C ALA A 194 -14.75 10.53 5.52
N LYS A 195 -15.92 10.69 4.91
CA LYS A 195 -17.03 11.41 5.54
C LYS A 195 -17.65 10.64 6.70
N CYS A 196 -17.59 9.30 6.64
CA CYS A 196 -18.01 8.40 7.71
C CYS A 196 -17.04 7.22 7.80
N VAL A 197 -16.60 6.93 9.01
CA VAL A 197 -15.68 5.82 9.32
C VAL A 197 -16.43 4.76 10.13
N VAL A 198 -16.52 3.56 9.57
CA VAL A 198 -17.08 2.37 10.21
C VAL A 198 -15.95 1.41 10.52
N LEU A 199 -15.66 1.18 11.80
CA LEU A 199 -14.76 0.11 12.22
C LEU A 199 -15.51 -1.22 12.28
N LEU A 200 -14.90 -2.25 11.71
CA LEU A 200 -15.29 -3.64 11.92
C LEU A 200 -14.20 -4.29 12.79
N THR A 201 -14.56 -4.69 14.00
CA THR A 201 -13.63 -5.32 14.96
C THR A 201 -14.07 -6.73 15.31
N GLU A 202 -13.12 -7.63 15.57
CA GLU A 202 -13.43 -8.97 16.09
C GLU A 202 -13.31 -9.05 17.61
N GLU A 203 -12.57 -8.11 18.24
CA GLU A 203 -12.30 -8.15 19.67
C GLU A 203 -12.44 -6.75 20.31
N TRP A 204 -13.15 -6.69 21.44
CA TRP A 204 -13.16 -5.51 22.31
C TRP A 204 -12.01 -5.61 23.30
N VAL A 205 -11.29 -4.49 23.47
CA VAL A 205 -10.25 -4.33 24.47
C VAL A 205 -10.57 -3.19 25.43
N GLU A 206 -9.94 -3.20 26.60
CA GLU A 206 -10.14 -2.17 27.61
C GLU A 206 -9.61 -0.81 27.14
N PHE A 207 -10.36 0.26 27.45
CA PHE A 207 -9.92 1.63 27.22
C PHE A 207 -8.81 2.02 28.22
N PRO A 208 -7.75 2.70 27.77
CA PRO A 208 -7.44 3.18 26.41
C PRO A 208 -6.61 2.19 25.59
N ASN A 209 -7.00 1.92 24.34
CA ASN A 209 -6.22 1.10 23.43
C ASN A 209 -5.16 1.93 22.67
N TYR A 210 -4.03 2.12 23.31
CA TYR A 210 -2.91 2.91 22.77
C TYR A 210 -1.60 2.11 22.72
N PRO A 211 -0.71 2.42 21.73
CA PRO A 211 -0.88 3.43 20.68
C PRO A 211 -1.97 3.04 19.69
N ALA A 212 -2.76 4.03 19.25
CA ALA A 212 -3.83 3.84 18.28
C ALA A 212 -3.38 4.22 16.87
N SER A 213 -3.54 3.30 15.92
CA SER A 213 -3.35 3.58 14.49
C SER A 213 -4.48 4.42 13.94
N ILE A 214 -5.71 4.16 14.41
CA ILE A 214 -6.91 4.95 14.15
C ILE A 214 -7.41 5.44 15.50
N ALA A 215 -7.50 6.75 15.67
CA ALA A 215 -7.89 7.37 16.91
C ALA A 215 -9.42 7.53 17.02
N GLN A 216 -9.91 7.53 18.26
CA GLN A 216 -11.33 7.59 18.57
C GLN A 216 -12.07 8.78 17.94
N ASP A 217 -11.41 9.90 17.72
CA ASP A 217 -11.99 11.11 17.13
C ASP A 217 -12.16 11.02 15.61
N GLN A 218 -11.60 10.00 14.97
CA GLN A 218 -11.74 9.71 13.56
C GLN A 218 -12.87 8.69 13.28
N VAL A 219 -13.45 8.06 14.31
CA VAL A 219 -14.38 6.94 14.17
C VAL A 219 -15.80 7.37 14.45
N ASP A 220 -16.71 7.09 13.51
CA ASP A 220 -18.14 7.40 13.65
C ASP A 220 -18.94 6.20 14.17
N LEU A 221 -18.68 5.00 13.66
CA LEU A 221 -19.44 3.79 13.97
C LEU A 221 -18.49 2.61 14.21
N ILE A 222 -18.91 1.70 15.08
CA ILE A 222 -18.16 0.48 15.41
C ILE A 222 -19.13 -0.70 15.41
N VAL A 223 -18.77 -1.76 14.73
CA VAL A 223 -19.52 -3.01 14.73
C VAL A 223 -18.58 -4.18 15.03
N GLN A 224 -19.00 -5.04 15.97
CA GLN A 224 -18.30 -6.30 16.21
C GLN A 224 -18.73 -7.32 15.16
N VAL A 225 -17.76 -8.04 14.62
CA VAL A 225 -17.95 -9.14 13.66
C VAL A 225 -17.16 -10.36 14.14
N ASP A 226 -17.53 -11.55 13.66
CA ASP A 226 -16.88 -12.78 14.11
C ASP A 226 -15.39 -12.84 13.71
N GLU A 227 -15.07 -12.36 12.51
CA GLU A 227 -13.73 -12.41 11.96
C GLU A 227 -13.50 -11.28 10.93
N VAL A 228 -12.42 -10.52 11.10
CA VAL A 228 -11.97 -9.53 10.09
C VAL A 228 -10.92 -10.12 9.16
N GLY A 229 -10.25 -11.19 9.58
CA GLY A 229 -9.18 -11.83 8.81
C GLY A 229 -8.93 -13.28 9.23
N ASP A 230 -8.18 -13.98 8.37
CA ASP A 230 -7.65 -15.32 8.63
C ASP A 230 -6.22 -15.19 9.17
N PRO A 231 -5.97 -15.44 10.47
CA PRO A 231 -4.65 -15.25 11.08
C PRO A 231 -3.54 -16.04 10.40
N GLU A 232 -3.82 -17.26 9.92
CA GLU A 232 -2.82 -18.10 9.27
C GLU A 232 -2.38 -17.49 7.94
N LYS A 233 -3.31 -16.98 7.15
CA LYS A 233 -3.00 -16.33 5.86
C LYS A 233 -2.39 -14.92 6.04
N ILE A 234 -2.71 -14.24 7.13
CA ILE A 234 -2.09 -12.98 7.50
C ILE A 234 -0.62 -13.19 7.90
N THR A 235 -0.35 -14.18 8.76
CA THR A 235 0.99 -14.44 9.29
C THR A 235 1.86 -15.29 8.37
N ALA A 236 1.26 -16.15 7.55
CA ALA A 236 1.99 -17.02 6.61
C ALA A 236 2.94 -16.27 5.67
N GLY A 237 2.80 -14.96 5.64
CA GLY A 237 3.65 -14.02 4.94
C GLY A 237 3.85 -14.45 3.48
N ALA A 238 3.49 -13.64 2.54
CA ALA A 238 3.80 -13.92 1.14
C ALA A 238 5.33 -14.00 0.88
N ILE A 239 6.16 -13.96 1.94
CA ILE A 239 7.56 -13.59 1.84
C ILE A 239 8.43 -14.66 2.50
N ARG A 240 8.95 -15.55 1.66
CA ARG A 240 10.06 -16.43 2.04
C ARG A 240 11.32 -15.95 1.33
N LEU A 241 12.43 -15.87 2.08
CA LEU A 241 13.75 -15.71 1.47
C LEU A 241 13.91 -16.78 0.41
N SER A 242 14.23 -16.35 -0.80
CA SER A 242 14.44 -17.30 -1.90
C SER A 242 15.64 -18.20 -1.63
N SER A 243 15.46 -19.49 -1.86
CA SER A 243 16.55 -20.46 -1.97
C SER A 243 16.93 -20.74 -3.42
N ASN A 244 16.30 -20.09 -4.39
CA ASN A 244 16.58 -20.26 -5.81
C ASN A 244 17.96 -19.68 -6.14
N PRO A 245 18.92 -20.48 -6.65
CA PRO A 245 20.28 -20.03 -6.94
C PRO A 245 20.34 -18.82 -7.89
N ARG A 246 19.40 -18.73 -8.84
CA ARG A 246 19.29 -17.61 -9.79
C ARG A 246 18.93 -16.30 -9.05
N GLU A 247 17.92 -16.33 -8.19
CA GLU A 247 17.50 -15.17 -7.41
C GLU A 247 18.58 -14.76 -6.41
N LEU A 248 19.29 -15.71 -5.81
CA LEU A 248 20.44 -15.44 -4.94
C LEU A 248 21.62 -14.80 -5.71
N LEU A 249 21.86 -15.19 -6.96
CA LEU A 249 22.85 -14.56 -7.83
C LEU A 249 22.48 -13.09 -8.09
N ILE A 250 21.24 -12.83 -8.49
CA ILE A 250 20.72 -11.48 -8.73
C ILE A 250 20.84 -10.64 -7.44
N ALA A 251 20.42 -11.17 -6.30
CA ALA A 251 20.51 -10.49 -5.01
C ALA A 251 21.95 -10.15 -4.62
N ARG A 252 22.89 -11.07 -4.81
CA ARG A 252 24.32 -10.82 -4.58
C ARG A 252 24.87 -9.73 -5.49
N GLN A 253 24.51 -9.73 -6.76
CA GLN A 253 24.91 -8.70 -7.72
C GLN A 253 24.32 -7.33 -7.36
N ALA A 254 23.03 -7.28 -6.97
CA ALA A 254 22.39 -6.05 -6.51
C ALA A 254 23.08 -5.48 -5.25
N ALA A 255 23.41 -6.34 -4.27
CA ALA A 255 24.18 -5.92 -3.10
C ALA A 255 25.59 -5.39 -3.47
N ASN A 256 26.21 -5.94 -4.53
CA ASN A 256 27.47 -5.44 -5.04
C ASN A 256 27.34 -4.08 -5.73
N VAL A 257 26.26 -3.87 -6.48
CA VAL A 257 25.93 -2.56 -7.04
C VAL A 257 25.76 -1.51 -5.92
N ILE A 258 25.01 -1.86 -4.87
CA ILE A 258 24.79 -0.96 -3.72
C ILE A 258 26.13 -0.57 -3.08
N GLU A 259 27.01 -1.56 -2.80
CA GLU A 259 28.32 -1.35 -2.17
C GLU A 259 29.19 -0.34 -2.92
N HIS A 260 29.10 -0.31 -4.25
CA HIS A 260 29.97 0.52 -5.11
C HIS A 260 29.23 1.70 -5.76
N SER A 261 27.98 1.94 -5.38
CA SER A 261 27.15 3.01 -5.97
C SER A 261 27.55 4.44 -5.54
N GLY A 262 28.24 4.57 -4.40
CA GLY A 262 28.47 5.86 -3.73
C GLY A 262 27.42 6.17 -2.64
N TYR A 263 26.30 5.47 -2.60
CA TYR A 263 25.23 5.66 -1.60
C TYR A 263 25.35 4.72 -0.39
N PHE A 264 26.24 3.74 -0.42
CA PHE A 264 26.49 2.80 0.67
C PHE A 264 27.44 3.39 1.71
N CYS A 265 26.92 4.26 2.57
CA CYS A 265 27.67 4.94 3.63
C CYS A 265 26.94 4.84 4.96
N ASP A 266 27.63 5.16 6.08
CA ASP A 266 26.98 5.15 7.38
C ASP A 266 25.79 6.13 7.42
N GLY A 267 24.65 5.67 7.88
CA GLY A 267 23.40 6.41 7.90
C GLY A 267 22.58 6.32 6.60
N PHE A 268 22.94 5.52 5.60
CA PHE A 268 22.10 5.31 4.42
C PHE A 268 20.72 4.74 4.80
N SER A 269 19.78 4.83 3.90
CA SER A 269 18.42 4.28 4.07
C SER A 269 18.08 3.34 2.93
N LEU A 270 17.20 2.37 3.21
CA LEU A 270 16.86 1.34 2.22
C LEU A 270 15.41 0.92 2.27
N GLN A 271 14.91 0.48 1.10
CA GLN A 271 13.66 -0.26 0.97
C GLN A 271 13.84 -1.45 0.05
N THR A 272 13.19 -2.57 0.39
CA THR A 272 13.12 -3.75 -0.47
C THR A 272 11.72 -3.94 -1.02
N GLY A 273 11.62 -4.39 -2.27
CA GLY A 273 10.36 -4.90 -2.83
C GLY A 273 10.01 -6.29 -2.27
N THR A 274 8.82 -6.78 -2.58
CA THR A 274 8.30 -8.09 -2.14
C THR A 274 8.79 -9.27 -2.98
N GLY A 275 9.55 -9.05 -4.05
CA GLY A 275 10.09 -10.11 -4.92
C GLY A 275 11.23 -10.88 -4.26
N GLY A 276 11.35 -12.19 -4.54
CA GLY A 276 12.32 -13.07 -3.90
C GLY A 276 13.77 -12.58 -4.00
N ALA A 277 14.21 -12.09 -5.17
CA ALA A 277 15.54 -11.51 -5.34
C ALA A 277 15.73 -10.20 -4.56
N SER A 278 14.75 -9.29 -4.61
CA SER A 278 14.81 -8.01 -3.88
C SER A 278 14.95 -8.21 -2.37
N LEU A 279 14.22 -9.16 -1.81
CA LEU A 279 14.32 -9.52 -0.39
C LEU A 279 15.65 -10.18 -0.03
N ALA A 280 16.13 -11.08 -0.88
CA ALA A 280 17.37 -11.78 -0.64
C ALA A 280 18.60 -10.87 -0.62
N VAL A 281 18.50 -9.63 -1.15
CA VAL A 281 19.56 -8.61 -1.08
C VAL A 281 19.94 -8.31 0.37
N THR A 282 18.98 -8.25 1.30
CA THR A 282 19.21 -7.98 2.72
C THR A 282 20.26 -8.92 3.34
N ARG A 283 20.24 -10.20 2.96
CA ARG A 283 21.21 -11.20 3.42
C ARG A 283 22.65 -10.86 3.01
N PHE A 284 22.84 -10.38 1.79
CA PHE A 284 24.17 -9.99 1.30
C PHE A 284 24.61 -8.62 1.79
N LEU A 285 23.65 -7.73 2.10
CA LEU A 285 23.93 -6.43 2.69
C LEU A 285 24.42 -6.57 4.15
N GLU A 286 23.90 -7.52 4.94
CA GLU A 286 24.36 -7.75 6.30
C GLU A 286 25.88 -7.92 6.38
N ASP A 287 26.44 -8.81 5.58
CA ASP A 287 27.89 -9.07 5.56
C ASP A 287 28.70 -7.82 5.14
N LYS A 288 28.16 -7.05 4.17
CA LYS A 288 28.80 -5.81 3.70
C LYS A 288 28.75 -4.70 4.76
N MET A 289 27.58 -4.51 5.39
CA MET A 289 27.41 -3.52 6.48
C MET A 289 28.35 -3.81 7.64
N ARG A 290 28.48 -5.06 8.06
CA ARG A 290 29.41 -5.46 9.11
C ARG A 290 30.87 -5.23 8.72
N ARG A 291 31.25 -5.57 7.49
CA ARG A 291 32.61 -5.42 6.97
C ARG A 291 33.06 -3.96 6.92
N HIS A 292 32.16 -3.07 6.50
CA HIS A 292 32.41 -1.64 6.35
C HIS A 292 32.04 -0.83 7.60
N ASN A 293 31.56 -1.48 8.68
CA ASN A 293 31.04 -0.81 9.87
C ASN A 293 29.99 0.26 9.56
N ILE A 294 29.02 -0.09 8.71
CA ILE A 294 27.94 0.77 8.25
C ILE A 294 26.64 0.36 8.95
N THR A 295 25.90 1.34 9.45
CA THR A 295 24.57 1.18 10.01
C THR A 295 23.58 2.04 9.24
N ALA A 296 22.49 1.45 8.74
CA ALA A 296 21.44 2.19 8.06
C ALA A 296 20.66 3.09 9.03
N SER A 297 20.25 4.25 8.59
CA SER A 297 19.43 5.17 9.38
C SER A 297 18.00 4.65 9.55
N PHE A 298 17.39 4.17 8.47
CA PHE A 298 16.07 3.54 8.52
C PHE A 298 15.84 2.57 7.36
N GLY A 299 14.95 1.60 7.63
CA GLY A 299 14.28 0.79 6.62
C GLY A 299 12.87 1.31 6.39
N LEU A 300 12.38 1.31 5.15
CA LEU A 300 11.13 1.96 4.75
C LEU A 300 10.17 0.98 4.06
N GLY A 301 8.88 1.25 4.19
CA GLY A 301 7.80 0.74 3.33
C GLY A 301 7.06 -0.44 3.91
N GLY A 302 6.99 -1.53 3.15
CA GLY A 302 6.52 -2.81 3.63
C GLY A 302 7.63 -3.51 4.41
N ILE A 303 7.47 -3.65 5.72
CA ILE A 303 8.48 -4.25 6.59
C ILE A 303 8.31 -5.77 6.63
N THR A 304 9.44 -6.47 6.59
CA THR A 304 9.53 -7.93 6.61
C THR A 304 10.36 -8.40 7.79
N GLY A 305 10.20 -9.64 8.20
CA GLY A 305 11.02 -10.27 9.23
C GLY A 305 12.52 -10.18 8.95
N THR A 306 12.95 -10.15 7.68
CA THR A 306 14.38 -9.97 7.34
C THR A 306 14.88 -8.56 7.65
N MET A 307 14.06 -7.53 7.49
CA MET A 307 14.42 -6.18 7.90
C MET A 307 14.39 -6.03 9.42
N VAL A 308 13.43 -6.70 10.08
CA VAL A 308 13.40 -6.79 11.55
C VAL A 308 14.67 -7.44 12.09
N ASP A 309 15.12 -8.54 11.48
CA ASP A 309 16.36 -9.23 11.88
C ASP A 309 17.60 -8.31 11.76
N LEU A 310 17.72 -7.54 10.66
CA LEU A 310 18.79 -6.54 10.55
C LEU A 310 18.69 -5.44 11.60
N HIS A 311 17.48 -5.00 11.93
CA HIS A 311 17.24 -4.00 12.95
C HIS A 311 17.59 -4.52 14.35
N GLU A 312 17.14 -5.72 14.72
CA GLU A 312 17.45 -6.38 15.99
C GLU A 312 18.97 -6.64 16.16
N LYS A 313 19.70 -6.84 15.05
CA LYS A 313 21.17 -6.92 15.02
C LYS A 313 21.88 -5.56 15.09
N GLY A 314 21.15 -4.45 15.19
CA GLY A 314 21.71 -3.10 15.26
C GLY A 314 22.22 -2.54 13.93
N LEU A 315 21.90 -3.17 12.81
CA LEU A 315 22.33 -2.72 11.47
C LEU A 315 21.37 -1.71 10.83
N ILE A 316 20.16 -1.60 11.31
CA ILE A 316 19.18 -0.56 10.93
C ILE A 316 18.70 0.12 12.21
N LYS A 317 18.78 1.46 12.30
CA LYS A 317 18.43 2.22 13.51
C LYS A 317 16.92 2.30 13.73
N ALA A 318 16.13 2.42 12.68
CA ALA A 318 14.67 2.53 12.75
C ALA A 318 13.99 1.81 11.58
N LEU A 319 12.76 1.33 11.80
CA LEU A 319 11.88 0.82 10.76
C LEU A 319 10.66 1.73 10.64
N LEU A 320 10.35 2.19 9.43
CA LEU A 320 9.19 3.02 9.10
C LEU A 320 8.20 2.17 8.32
N ASP A 321 7.18 1.66 9.01
CA ASP A 321 6.28 0.62 8.54
C ASP A 321 4.91 1.20 8.12
N THR A 322 4.61 1.15 6.82
CA THR A 322 3.26 1.47 6.32
C THR A 322 2.40 0.22 6.15
N GLN A 323 3.03 -0.96 6.08
CA GLN A 323 2.37 -2.27 6.05
C GLN A 323 3.34 -3.37 6.48
N SER A 324 3.04 -4.04 7.58
CA SER A 324 3.80 -5.23 7.99
C SER A 324 3.49 -6.40 7.05
N PHE A 325 4.50 -7.08 6.52
CA PHE A 325 4.31 -8.14 5.53
C PHE A 325 4.28 -9.56 6.09
N ASP A 326 4.63 -9.73 7.36
CA ASP A 326 4.63 -11.04 8.03
C ASP A 326 4.42 -10.88 9.54
N GLY A 327 4.35 -12.03 10.23
CA GLY A 327 4.12 -12.08 11.68
C GLY A 327 5.27 -11.49 12.51
N ASP A 328 6.52 -11.56 12.00
CA ASP A 328 7.69 -11.00 12.69
C ASP A 328 7.68 -9.47 12.64
N ALA A 329 7.29 -8.89 11.51
CA ALA A 329 7.11 -7.46 11.39
C ALA A 329 5.99 -6.95 12.31
N ALA A 330 4.83 -7.63 12.34
CA ALA A 330 3.72 -7.26 13.22
C ALA A 330 4.10 -7.40 14.72
N ARG A 331 4.88 -8.43 15.09
CA ARG A 331 5.41 -8.61 16.45
C ARG A 331 6.38 -7.49 16.80
N SER A 332 7.33 -7.18 15.93
CA SER A 332 8.33 -6.13 16.16
C SER A 332 7.67 -4.77 16.32
N LEU A 333 6.67 -4.45 15.48
CA LEU A 333 5.91 -3.19 15.57
C LEU A 333 5.24 -3.04 16.95
N ALA A 334 4.70 -4.13 17.51
CA ALA A 334 4.06 -4.12 18.82
C ALA A 334 5.03 -3.94 19.99
N GLN A 335 6.31 -4.30 19.83
CA GLN A 335 7.25 -4.46 20.94
C GLN A 335 8.45 -3.51 20.89
N ASN A 336 8.79 -3.00 19.72
CA ASN A 336 10.01 -2.24 19.50
C ASN A 336 9.71 -0.75 19.26
N PRO A 337 10.15 0.16 20.13
CA PRO A 337 9.86 1.60 20.00
C PRO A 337 10.54 2.26 18.78
N HIS A 338 11.52 1.61 18.18
CA HIS A 338 12.17 2.07 16.95
C HIS A 338 11.58 1.45 15.67
N HIS A 339 10.59 0.57 15.81
CA HIS A 339 9.73 0.14 14.71
C HIS A 339 8.46 0.99 14.74
N ILE A 340 8.35 1.93 13.82
CA ILE A 340 7.41 3.04 13.85
C ILE A 340 6.37 2.84 12.75
N GLU A 341 5.11 2.82 13.12
CA GLU A 341 4.01 2.87 12.16
C GLU A 341 3.93 4.26 11.52
N ILE A 342 3.81 4.29 10.20
CA ILE A 342 3.60 5.52 9.43
C ILE A 342 2.41 5.37 8.49
N SER A 343 1.67 6.47 8.30
CA SER A 343 0.59 6.50 7.30
C SER A 343 1.16 6.45 5.88
N THR A 344 0.35 6.01 4.93
CA THR A 344 0.70 6.07 3.50
C THR A 344 0.95 7.52 3.03
N ASN A 345 0.36 8.51 3.71
CA ASN A 345 0.65 9.92 3.49
C ASN A 345 2.11 10.25 3.82
N GLN A 346 2.59 9.81 4.98
CA GLN A 346 3.99 9.97 5.41
C GLN A 346 4.95 9.10 4.59
N TYR A 347 4.48 7.95 4.11
CA TYR A 347 5.29 7.04 3.31
C TYR A 347 5.67 7.64 1.96
N ALA A 348 4.67 8.03 1.13
CA ALA A 348 4.93 8.19 -0.30
C ALA A 348 4.05 9.24 -1.02
N ASN A 349 3.23 10.03 -0.31
CA ASN A 349 2.37 11.00 -0.97
C ASN A 349 3.18 12.15 -1.60
N PRO A 350 3.15 12.32 -2.94
CA PRO A 350 3.92 13.37 -3.62
C PRO A 350 3.44 14.79 -3.31
N ALA A 351 2.23 14.96 -2.76
CA ALA A 351 1.70 16.25 -2.32
C ALA A 351 1.93 16.50 -0.81
N SER A 352 2.59 15.58 -0.12
CA SER A 352 2.97 15.74 1.29
C SER A 352 4.04 16.81 1.45
N LYS A 353 4.11 17.43 2.64
CA LYS A 353 5.20 18.36 3.00
C LYS A 353 6.53 17.66 3.28
N GLY A 354 6.57 16.33 3.23
CA GLY A 354 7.76 15.50 3.42
C GLY A 354 7.38 14.04 3.46
N ALA A 355 7.49 13.33 2.34
CA ALA A 355 7.30 11.90 2.27
C ALA A 355 8.62 11.18 2.57
N ALA A 356 8.56 10.08 3.35
CA ALA A 356 9.76 9.34 3.74
C ALA A 356 10.52 8.77 2.53
N CYS A 357 9.81 8.41 1.44
CA CYS A 357 10.44 7.95 0.21
C CYS A 357 11.39 9.01 -0.43
N GLU A 358 11.21 10.31 -0.13
CA GLU A 358 12.08 11.38 -0.62
C GLU A 358 13.40 11.51 0.17
N ARG A 359 13.57 10.69 1.22
CA ARG A 359 14.79 10.54 2.01
C ARG A 359 15.43 9.17 1.85
N LEU A 360 14.94 8.40 0.88
CA LEU A 360 15.39 7.05 0.62
C LEU A 360 16.64 7.09 -0.26
N ASN A 361 17.75 6.50 0.22
CA ASN A 361 18.96 6.42 -0.59
C ASN A 361 18.89 5.25 -1.58
N VAL A 362 18.42 4.07 -1.15
CA VAL A 362 18.43 2.88 -1.98
C VAL A 362 17.08 2.19 -1.97
N VAL A 363 16.53 1.92 -3.16
CA VAL A 363 15.37 1.06 -3.32
C VAL A 363 15.65 -0.09 -4.28
N MET A 364 15.26 -1.31 -3.86
CA MET A 364 15.31 -2.51 -4.69
C MET A 364 13.90 -2.94 -5.04
N LEU A 365 13.59 -2.94 -6.32
CA LEU A 365 12.27 -3.26 -6.86
C LEU A 365 12.36 -4.42 -7.84
N SER A 366 11.24 -5.10 -8.05
CA SER A 366 11.15 -6.21 -9.01
C SER A 366 10.35 -5.80 -10.24
N ALA A 367 10.55 -6.49 -11.37
CA ALA A 367 9.81 -6.28 -12.60
C ALA A 367 9.19 -7.57 -13.13
N LEU A 368 8.03 -7.46 -13.79
CA LEU A 368 7.54 -8.47 -14.73
C LEU A 368 8.27 -8.33 -16.06
N GLU A 369 8.38 -7.09 -16.54
CA GLU A 369 9.15 -6.70 -17.72
C GLU A 369 9.85 -5.35 -17.48
N ILE A 370 10.99 -5.17 -18.14
CA ILE A 370 11.68 -3.88 -18.28
C ILE A 370 12.13 -3.72 -19.73
N ASP A 371 11.97 -2.52 -20.30
CA ASP A 371 12.36 -2.27 -21.68
C ASP A 371 13.71 -1.56 -21.82
N VAL A 372 14.19 -1.43 -23.07
CA VAL A 372 15.45 -0.80 -23.40
C VAL A 372 15.53 0.68 -23.00
N ASN A 373 14.42 1.31 -22.68
CA ASN A 373 14.35 2.67 -22.13
C ASN A 373 14.19 2.65 -20.59
N PHE A 374 14.41 1.52 -19.93
CA PHE A 374 14.25 1.30 -18.49
C PHE A 374 12.82 1.48 -17.95
N ASN A 375 11.80 1.59 -18.79
CA ASN A 375 10.42 1.57 -18.34
C ASN A 375 10.08 0.20 -17.73
N VAL A 376 9.32 0.20 -16.64
CA VAL A 376 9.03 -1.03 -15.87
C VAL A 376 7.54 -1.34 -15.89
N ASN A 377 7.24 -2.60 -16.19
CA ASN A 377 5.93 -3.22 -16.04
C ASN A 377 5.90 -4.14 -14.81
N VAL A 378 4.96 -3.88 -13.90
CA VAL A 378 4.63 -4.73 -12.76
C VAL A 378 3.15 -5.09 -12.72
N MET A 379 2.40 -4.77 -13.79
CA MET A 379 0.95 -4.81 -13.81
C MET A 379 0.38 -5.92 -14.69
N THR A 380 0.85 -6.01 -15.93
CA THR A 380 0.34 -6.98 -16.91
C THR A 380 1.32 -8.11 -17.14
N GLY A 381 0.79 -9.32 -17.29
CA GLY A 381 1.59 -10.45 -17.77
C GLY A 381 1.92 -10.32 -19.27
N SER A 382 2.80 -11.21 -19.76
CA SER A 382 3.20 -11.29 -21.18
C SER A 382 2.06 -11.59 -22.15
N ASN A 383 0.87 -11.92 -21.64
CA ASN A 383 -0.36 -12.10 -22.39
C ASN A 383 -1.30 -10.86 -22.34
N GLY A 384 -0.86 -9.75 -21.79
CA GLY A 384 -1.64 -8.51 -21.67
C GLY A 384 -2.66 -8.49 -20.53
N VAL A 385 -2.77 -9.57 -19.76
CA VAL A 385 -3.76 -9.71 -18.67
C VAL A 385 -3.26 -9.09 -17.37
N LEU A 386 -4.14 -8.37 -16.68
CA LEU A 386 -3.89 -7.81 -15.34
C LEU A 386 -3.58 -8.92 -14.33
N ARG A 387 -2.45 -8.82 -13.63
CA ARG A 387 -2.04 -9.77 -12.59
C ARG A 387 -1.12 -9.20 -11.52
N GLY A 388 -0.93 -7.90 -11.49
CA GLY A 388 0.00 -7.22 -10.60
C GLY A 388 -0.59 -6.00 -9.93
N ALA A 389 0.29 -5.23 -9.31
CA ALA A 389 -0.04 -4.01 -8.61
C ALA A 389 1.03 -2.94 -8.86
N SER A 390 0.63 -1.70 -9.03
CA SER A 390 1.53 -0.54 -8.99
C SER A 390 2.17 -0.43 -7.60
N GLY A 391 1.37 -0.61 -6.55
CA GLY A 391 1.88 -0.53 -5.19
C GLY A 391 2.61 0.81 -4.93
N GLY A 392 3.72 0.75 -4.22
CA GLY A 392 4.64 1.87 -4.03
C GLY A 392 5.78 1.94 -5.03
N HIS A 393 5.73 1.17 -6.12
CA HIS A 393 6.84 1.00 -7.06
C HIS A 393 7.28 2.32 -7.68
N SER A 394 6.37 3.05 -8.32
CA SER A 394 6.66 4.36 -8.92
C SER A 394 6.91 5.46 -7.88
N ASP A 395 6.32 5.33 -6.67
CA ASP A 395 6.53 6.30 -5.60
C ASP A 395 7.97 6.28 -5.10
N THR A 396 8.48 5.09 -4.78
CA THR A 396 9.82 4.91 -4.21
C THR A 396 10.92 5.01 -5.27
N ALA A 397 10.63 4.59 -6.52
CA ALA A 397 11.55 4.81 -7.63
C ALA A 397 11.78 6.31 -7.91
N ALA A 398 10.72 7.13 -7.78
CA ALA A 398 10.84 8.57 -8.00
C ALA A 398 11.47 9.32 -6.81
N GLY A 399 11.42 8.76 -5.60
CA GLY A 399 11.91 9.40 -4.39
C GLY A 399 13.32 8.98 -3.98
N ALA A 400 13.80 7.80 -4.39
CA ALA A 400 15.10 7.27 -4.00
C ALA A 400 16.25 7.88 -4.82
N ASP A 401 17.43 7.98 -4.19
CA ASP A 401 18.67 8.38 -4.87
C ASP A 401 19.20 7.29 -5.81
N LEU A 402 18.94 6.02 -5.50
CA LEU A 402 19.34 4.84 -6.28
C LEU A 402 18.20 3.84 -6.39
N THR A 403 17.67 3.67 -7.58
CA THR A 403 16.63 2.69 -7.90
C THR A 403 17.22 1.50 -8.66
N ILE A 404 17.18 0.32 -8.04
CA ILE A 404 17.65 -0.93 -8.64
C ILE A 404 16.46 -1.81 -8.97
N ILE A 405 16.31 -2.16 -10.24
CA ILE A 405 15.37 -3.18 -10.69
C ILE A 405 16.05 -4.54 -10.69
N THR A 406 15.45 -5.52 -10.04
CA THR A 406 15.89 -6.91 -10.04
C THR A 406 14.91 -7.78 -10.79
N ALA A 407 15.37 -8.46 -11.83
CA ALA A 407 14.57 -9.38 -12.60
C ALA A 407 15.45 -10.52 -13.17
N PRO A 408 14.94 -11.75 -13.32
CA PRO A 408 15.65 -12.73 -14.14
C PRO A 408 15.62 -12.25 -15.59
N LEU A 409 16.64 -12.62 -16.38
CA LEU A 409 16.65 -12.27 -17.80
C LEU A 409 15.44 -12.87 -18.52
N VAL A 410 15.10 -14.11 -18.16
CA VAL A 410 13.92 -14.83 -18.67
C VAL A 410 13.21 -15.58 -17.55
N ARG A 411 11.89 -15.64 -17.61
CA ARG A 411 11.03 -16.37 -16.68
C ARG A 411 10.36 -17.53 -17.44
N GLY A 412 10.93 -18.73 -17.31
CA GLY A 412 10.57 -19.84 -18.19
C GLY A 412 10.97 -19.54 -19.63
N ARG A 413 10.00 -19.43 -20.52
CA ARG A 413 10.20 -19.04 -21.94
C ARG A 413 9.75 -17.60 -22.23
N ILE A 414 9.59 -16.77 -21.22
CA ILE A 414 9.11 -15.40 -21.34
C ILE A 414 10.30 -14.47 -21.06
N PRO A 415 10.67 -13.57 -21.98
CA PRO A 415 11.69 -12.57 -21.74
C PRO A 415 11.20 -11.57 -20.69
N CYS A 416 12.06 -11.17 -19.74
CA CYS A 416 11.77 -10.08 -18.81
C CYS A 416 12.41 -8.76 -19.26
N VAL A 417 13.45 -8.82 -20.11
CA VAL A 417 14.02 -7.64 -20.75
C VAL A 417 13.53 -7.63 -22.19
N VAL A 418 12.78 -6.59 -22.56
CA VAL A 418 12.02 -6.48 -23.81
C VAL A 418 12.37 -5.19 -24.57
N GLU A 419 11.98 -5.10 -25.85
CA GLU A 419 12.13 -3.88 -26.64
C GLU A 419 11.24 -2.74 -26.10
N LYS A 420 9.98 -3.08 -25.73
CA LYS A 420 9.00 -2.18 -25.16
C LYS A 420 8.10 -2.95 -24.19
N VAL A 421 7.89 -2.43 -22.98
CA VAL A 421 6.95 -3.02 -22.02
C VAL A 421 5.50 -2.92 -22.50
N LEU A 422 4.69 -3.90 -22.09
CA LEU A 422 3.24 -3.89 -22.42
C LEU A 422 2.50 -2.80 -21.65
N THR A 423 2.94 -2.48 -20.45
CA THR A 423 2.31 -1.45 -19.62
C THR A 423 3.39 -0.73 -18.82
N THR A 424 3.45 0.57 -18.95
CA THR A 424 4.38 1.40 -18.18
C THR A 424 3.75 1.74 -16.83
N VAL A 425 4.40 1.29 -15.74
CA VAL A 425 4.01 1.64 -14.37
C VAL A 425 5.03 2.58 -13.74
N THR A 426 6.31 2.33 -13.99
CA THR A 426 7.42 3.19 -13.53
C THR A 426 8.20 3.64 -14.75
N PRO A 427 8.33 4.96 -14.98
CA PRO A 427 9.08 5.49 -16.12
C PRO A 427 10.59 5.25 -15.94
N GLY A 428 11.28 4.99 -17.03
CA GLY A 428 12.73 4.74 -17.03
C GLY A 428 13.57 5.88 -16.47
N ALA A 429 13.06 7.11 -16.49
CA ALA A 429 13.72 8.26 -15.87
C ALA A 429 13.88 8.13 -14.34
N SER A 430 13.15 7.21 -13.71
CA SER A 430 13.24 6.92 -12.26
C SER A 430 13.95 5.59 -11.98
N VAL A 431 14.68 5.02 -12.95
CA VAL A 431 15.36 3.73 -12.82
C VAL A 431 16.81 3.87 -13.18
N ASP A 432 17.71 3.53 -12.26
CA ASP A 432 19.16 3.69 -12.43
C ASP A 432 19.84 2.42 -12.92
N VAL A 433 19.45 1.27 -12.39
CA VAL A 433 20.14 0.00 -12.65
C VAL A 433 19.15 -1.15 -12.83
N LEU A 434 19.41 -1.99 -13.82
CA LEU A 434 18.83 -3.32 -13.96
C LEU A 434 19.87 -4.38 -13.56
N VAL A 435 19.51 -5.27 -12.64
CA VAL A 435 20.32 -6.43 -12.27
C VAL A 435 19.57 -7.71 -12.65
N THR A 436 20.22 -8.52 -13.50
CA THR A 436 19.70 -9.83 -13.93
C THR A 436 20.71 -10.95 -13.59
N ASP A 437 20.31 -12.19 -13.77
CA ASP A 437 21.21 -13.37 -13.70
C ASP A 437 22.21 -13.45 -14.88
N HIS A 438 22.09 -12.58 -15.87
CA HIS A 438 22.96 -12.54 -17.06
C HIS A 438 23.80 -11.24 -17.16
N GLY A 439 23.62 -10.30 -16.29
CA GLY A 439 24.42 -9.06 -16.30
C GLY A 439 23.73 -7.90 -15.61
N ILE A 440 24.45 -6.80 -15.50
CA ILE A 440 24.05 -5.56 -14.86
C ILE A 440 24.08 -4.45 -15.92
N ALA A 441 22.95 -3.77 -16.12
CA ALA A 441 22.86 -2.61 -17.01
C ALA A 441 22.56 -1.35 -16.20
N VAL A 442 23.35 -0.31 -16.40
CA VAL A 442 23.15 1.02 -15.80
C VAL A 442 22.46 1.90 -16.83
N ASN A 443 21.48 2.69 -16.40
CA ASN A 443 20.81 3.66 -17.25
C ASN A 443 21.82 4.73 -17.69
N PRO A 444 22.01 4.95 -19.00
CA PRO A 444 23.01 5.89 -19.52
C PRO A 444 22.86 7.33 -19.04
N ALA A 445 21.69 7.70 -18.51
CA ALA A 445 21.46 9.01 -17.91
C ALA A 445 22.27 9.22 -16.61
N HIS A 446 22.74 8.14 -15.97
CA HIS A 446 23.45 8.17 -14.67
C HIS A 446 24.96 7.87 -14.84
N GLN A 447 25.67 8.78 -15.49
CA GLN A 447 27.09 8.60 -15.86
C GLN A 447 27.98 8.42 -14.63
N ASP A 448 27.76 9.17 -13.55
CA ASP A 448 28.57 9.07 -12.33
C ASP A 448 28.48 7.68 -11.69
N LEU A 449 27.26 7.09 -11.68
CA LEU A 449 27.04 5.73 -11.20
C LEU A 449 27.77 4.71 -12.08
N LEU A 450 27.68 4.89 -13.40
CA LEU A 450 28.36 4.04 -14.38
C LEU A 450 29.88 4.04 -14.15
N ASP A 451 30.47 5.20 -13.92
CA ASP A 451 31.91 5.38 -13.70
C ASP A 451 32.35 4.80 -12.35
N ASN A 452 31.55 4.98 -11.28
CA ASN A 452 31.80 4.37 -9.97
C ASN A 452 31.84 2.84 -10.06
N LEU A 453 30.85 2.24 -10.71
CA LEU A 453 30.75 0.78 -10.85
C LEU A 453 31.88 0.22 -11.72
N ARG A 454 32.27 0.92 -12.79
CA ARG A 454 33.43 0.55 -13.63
C ARG A 454 34.74 0.63 -12.86
N ALA A 455 34.96 1.70 -12.12
CA ALA A 455 36.15 1.89 -11.28
C ALA A 455 36.28 0.77 -10.21
N ALA A 456 35.14 0.29 -9.70
CA ALA A 456 35.08 -0.85 -8.77
C ALA A 456 35.26 -2.21 -9.44
N GLY A 457 35.40 -2.28 -10.77
CA GLY A 457 35.56 -3.53 -11.51
C GLY A 457 34.27 -4.35 -11.64
N VAL A 458 33.10 -3.72 -11.48
CA VAL A 458 31.80 -4.39 -11.70
C VAL A 458 31.63 -4.66 -13.19
N ALA A 459 31.37 -5.91 -13.54
CA ALA A 459 31.14 -6.30 -14.94
C ALA A 459 29.78 -5.77 -15.40
N LEU A 460 29.78 -4.78 -16.29
CA LEU A 460 28.60 -4.14 -16.83
C LEU A 460 28.33 -4.56 -18.27
N THR A 461 27.09 -4.55 -18.65
CA THR A 461 26.58 -4.75 -20.01
C THR A 461 25.59 -3.64 -20.36
N THR A 462 25.05 -3.58 -21.57
CA THR A 462 23.98 -2.66 -21.90
C THR A 462 22.62 -3.36 -21.83
N ILE A 463 21.55 -2.57 -21.65
CA ILE A 463 20.21 -3.15 -21.59
C ILE A 463 19.80 -3.75 -22.94
N GLU A 464 20.27 -3.20 -24.06
CA GLU A 464 20.05 -3.73 -25.40
C GLU A 464 20.72 -5.09 -25.58
N GLN A 465 21.93 -5.29 -25.02
CA GLN A 465 22.61 -6.59 -25.05
C GLN A 465 21.84 -7.64 -24.23
N LEU A 466 21.28 -7.23 -23.08
CA LEU A 466 20.41 -8.09 -22.28
C LEU A 466 19.12 -8.43 -23.02
N GLN A 467 18.49 -7.45 -23.66
CA GLN A 467 17.27 -7.65 -24.46
C GLN A 467 17.55 -8.63 -25.63
N GLN A 468 18.62 -8.43 -26.39
CA GLN A 468 19.03 -9.33 -27.49
C GLN A 468 19.31 -10.76 -26.95
N ARG A 469 19.96 -10.85 -25.80
CA ARG A 469 20.23 -12.15 -25.16
C ARG A 469 18.95 -12.86 -24.72
N ALA A 470 17.99 -12.09 -24.19
CA ALA A 470 16.67 -12.64 -23.85
C ALA A 470 15.95 -13.19 -25.08
N GLU A 471 15.91 -12.44 -26.17
CA GLU A 471 15.29 -12.89 -27.45
C GLU A 471 16.03 -14.12 -28.07
N GLN A 472 17.36 -14.20 -27.94
CA GLN A 472 18.09 -15.40 -28.38
C GLN A 472 17.67 -16.66 -27.62
N LEU A 473 17.29 -16.53 -26.34
CA LEU A 473 16.89 -17.66 -25.49
C LEU A 473 15.40 -18.03 -25.64
N THR A 474 14.55 -17.06 -25.91
CA THR A 474 13.08 -17.25 -25.91
C THR A 474 12.44 -17.18 -27.29
N GLY A 475 13.12 -16.62 -28.26
CA GLY A 475 12.54 -16.08 -29.46
C GLY A 475 11.90 -14.70 -29.22
N LYS A 476 11.58 -13.98 -30.28
CA LYS A 476 10.85 -12.71 -30.21
C LYS A 476 9.42 -12.96 -29.74
N PRO A 477 8.91 -12.19 -28.74
CA PRO A 477 7.52 -12.32 -28.29
C PRO A 477 6.54 -12.12 -29.46
N GLN A 478 5.50 -12.94 -29.49
CA GLN A 478 4.43 -12.73 -30.47
C GLN A 478 3.63 -11.47 -30.10
N PRO A 479 3.28 -10.62 -31.07
CA PRO A 479 2.44 -9.47 -30.82
C PRO A 479 1.08 -9.88 -30.24
N ILE A 480 0.61 -9.15 -29.23
CA ILE A 480 -0.73 -9.32 -28.67
C ILE A 480 -1.68 -8.42 -29.44
N GLU A 481 -2.79 -8.99 -29.89
CA GLU A 481 -3.86 -8.20 -30.47
C GLU A 481 -4.79 -7.66 -29.39
N PHE A 482 -4.98 -6.36 -29.39
CA PHE A 482 -5.88 -5.67 -28.49
C PHE A 482 -7.11 -5.13 -29.24
N THR A 483 -8.22 -5.00 -28.52
CA THR A 483 -9.36 -4.20 -28.97
C THR A 483 -9.11 -2.72 -28.66
N ASP A 484 -10.01 -1.83 -29.13
CA ASP A 484 -9.95 -0.40 -28.78
C ASP A 484 -10.47 -0.11 -27.36
N ARG A 485 -11.05 -1.11 -26.67
CA ARG A 485 -11.63 -0.96 -25.34
C ARG A 485 -10.54 -0.85 -24.29
N VAL A 486 -10.53 0.26 -23.56
CA VAL A 486 -9.70 0.45 -22.37
C VAL A 486 -10.38 -0.22 -21.18
N VAL A 487 -9.69 -1.14 -20.49
CA VAL A 487 -10.17 -1.87 -19.31
C VAL A 487 -9.60 -1.31 -18.01
N ALA A 488 -8.43 -0.66 -18.06
CA ALA A 488 -7.85 0.05 -16.93
C ALA A 488 -7.02 1.25 -17.36
N VAL A 489 -6.96 2.27 -16.52
CA VAL A 489 -6.11 3.46 -16.66
C VAL A 489 -5.05 3.40 -15.58
N VAL A 490 -3.78 3.50 -15.95
CA VAL A 490 -2.65 3.53 -15.03
C VAL A 490 -2.27 4.98 -14.75
N ARG A 491 -2.40 5.38 -13.48
CA ARG A 491 -2.07 6.73 -13.02
C ARG A 491 -0.70 6.74 -12.35
N TYR A 492 0.11 7.69 -12.72
CA TYR A 492 1.39 7.96 -12.07
C TYR A 492 1.16 8.58 -10.67
N ARG A 493 2.20 8.67 -9.84
CA ARG A 493 2.13 9.17 -8.46
C ARG A 493 1.53 10.58 -8.33
N ASP A 494 1.68 11.42 -9.36
CA ASP A 494 1.15 12.79 -9.41
C ASP A 494 -0.31 12.86 -9.88
N GLY A 495 -0.93 11.70 -10.17
CA GLY A 495 -2.30 11.58 -10.66
C GLY A 495 -2.45 11.70 -12.18
N SER A 496 -1.39 12.01 -12.93
CA SER A 496 -1.40 11.99 -14.39
C SER A 496 -1.55 10.56 -14.94
N VAL A 497 -2.08 10.42 -16.15
CA VAL A 497 -2.18 9.12 -16.81
C VAL A 497 -0.83 8.80 -17.46
N ILE A 498 -0.20 7.71 -17.03
CA ILE A 498 1.07 7.23 -17.62
C ILE A 498 0.85 6.18 -18.69
N ASP A 499 -0.20 5.35 -18.57
CA ASP A 499 -0.53 4.32 -19.53
C ASP A 499 -2.01 3.90 -19.45
N VAL A 500 -2.46 3.09 -20.41
CA VAL A 500 -3.77 2.43 -20.41
C VAL A 500 -3.62 0.95 -20.75
N ILE A 501 -4.47 0.13 -20.14
CA ILE A 501 -4.54 -1.30 -20.44
C ILE A 501 -5.77 -1.55 -21.27
N ARG A 502 -5.57 -2.20 -22.43
CA ARG A 502 -6.63 -2.52 -23.36
C ARG A 502 -7.06 -3.98 -23.23
N GLN A 503 -8.29 -4.25 -23.60
CA GLN A 503 -8.81 -5.61 -23.66
C GLN A 503 -8.06 -6.41 -24.72
N VAL A 504 -7.57 -7.59 -24.34
CA VAL A 504 -6.98 -8.55 -25.27
C VAL A 504 -8.09 -9.13 -26.14
N LYS A 505 -7.85 -9.25 -27.46
CA LYS A 505 -8.75 -10.00 -28.33
C LYS A 505 -8.72 -11.47 -27.94
N GLY A 506 -9.91 -12.05 -27.75
CA GLY A 506 -10.09 -13.47 -27.49
C GLY A 506 -9.92 -14.35 -28.73
#